data_d3b5172b3c2db1ed605f4945940ba675
#
_entry.id   d3b5172b3c2db1ed605f4945940ba675
#
_cell.length_a   1.000
_cell.length_b   1.000
_cell.length_c   1.000
_cell.angle_alpha   90.00
_cell.angle_beta   90.00
_cell.angle_gamma   90.00
#
_symmetry.space_group_name_H-M   'P 1'
#
loop_
_entity.id
_entity.type
_entity.pdbx_description
1 polymer ?
#
loop_
_entity_poly.entity_id
_entity_poly.type
_entity_poly.pdbx_seq_one_letter_code
_entity_poly.pdbx_strand_id
1 'polypeptide(L)'
;MWRLTRFGEIVWGWGSLSYLSQLKGSRALLVTSRGALKRLGFVDKAAGYLAEGFGEVRVYEGIEPNPRVSTALKLAKFMAGYKPDTIVALGGGSVMDAAKAAWILYECPSLSLEDVIRDSSLVPRLGSKARLVAVPTTSGTGSEVSRG
;
A
#
# COMPACT_ATOMS: atom_id res chain seq x y z
N MET A 1 8.66 -17.56 -10.36
CA MET A 1 8.74 -16.41 -9.43
C MET A 1 10.20 -16.03 -9.23
N TRP A 2 10.53 -14.77 -9.44
CA TRP A 2 11.90 -14.23 -9.29
C TRP A 2 11.95 -13.24 -8.14
N ARG A 3 13.13 -13.05 -7.52
CA ARG A 3 13.30 -12.18 -6.36
C ARG A 3 14.56 -11.33 -6.49
N LEU A 4 14.45 -10.01 -6.28
CA LEU A 4 15.55 -9.05 -6.23
C LEU A 4 15.51 -8.30 -4.89
N THR A 5 16.66 -8.16 -4.23
CA THR A 5 16.71 -7.64 -2.85
C THR A 5 17.53 -6.35 -2.66
N ARG A 6 18.03 -5.74 -3.74
CA ARG A 6 18.94 -4.57 -3.63
C ARG A 6 18.25 -3.27 -3.16
N PHE A 7 16.98 -3.07 -3.51
CA PHE A 7 16.21 -1.84 -3.18
C PHE A 7 14.91 -2.14 -2.42
N GLY A 8 14.90 -3.17 -1.63
CA GLY A 8 13.72 -3.82 -1.12
C GLY A 8 13.56 -5.17 -1.80
N GLU A 9 12.49 -5.86 -1.53
CA GLU A 9 12.20 -7.14 -2.15
C GLU A 9 11.28 -6.96 -3.34
N ILE A 10 11.68 -7.41 -4.53
CA ILE A 10 10.85 -7.44 -5.72
C ILE A 10 10.60 -8.90 -6.09
N VAL A 11 9.33 -9.27 -6.20
CA VAL A 11 8.88 -10.60 -6.60
C VAL A 11 8.03 -10.47 -7.85
N TRP A 12 8.38 -11.20 -8.92
CA TRP A 12 7.64 -11.12 -10.18
C TRP A 12 7.52 -12.48 -10.85
N GLY A 13 6.64 -12.55 -11.83
CA GLY A 13 6.35 -13.76 -12.60
C GLY A 13 4.95 -14.27 -12.37
N TRP A 14 4.59 -15.32 -13.08
CA TRP A 14 3.29 -15.96 -12.97
C TRP A 14 3.03 -16.44 -11.54
N GLY A 15 1.88 -16.07 -11.01
CA GLY A 15 1.49 -16.48 -9.66
C GLY A 15 2.13 -15.66 -8.54
N SER A 16 2.93 -14.59 -8.82
CA SER A 16 3.62 -13.80 -7.79
C SER A 16 2.68 -13.19 -6.73
N LEU A 17 1.39 -12.99 -7.03
CA LEU A 17 0.41 -12.53 -6.04
C LEU A 17 0.33 -13.48 -4.83
N SER A 18 0.55 -14.78 -5.02
CA SER A 18 0.54 -15.77 -3.93
C SER A 18 1.64 -15.53 -2.89
N TYR A 19 2.68 -14.73 -3.23
CA TYR A 19 3.71 -14.35 -2.28
C TYR A 19 3.16 -13.60 -1.06
N LEU A 20 1.99 -12.96 -1.18
CA LEU A 20 1.33 -12.32 -0.06
C LEU A 20 1.04 -13.29 1.10
N SER A 21 0.88 -14.60 0.85
CA SER A 21 0.69 -15.62 1.89
C SER A 21 1.93 -15.88 2.75
N GLN A 22 3.11 -15.50 2.25
CA GLN A 22 4.37 -15.64 2.97
C GLN A 22 4.63 -14.46 3.93
N LEU A 23 3.91 -13.34 3.76
CA LEU A 23 4.00 -12.20 4.66
C LEU A 23 3.36 -12.54 6.01
N LYS A 24 3.97 -12.07 7.08
CA LYS A 24 3.52 -12.32 8.45
C LYS A 24 3.39 -11.00 9.23
N GLY A 25 2.39 -10.94 10.09
CA GLY A 25 2.14 -9.79 10.96
C GLY A 25 0.84 -9.94 11.73
N SER A 26 0.44 -8.88 12.40
CA SER A 26 -0.81 -8.86 13.18
C SER A 26 -1.99 -8.34 12.37
N ARG A 27 -1.83 -7.19 11.70
CA ARG A 27 -2.90 -6.52 10.95
C ARG A 27 -2.41 -6.09 9.57
N ALA A 28 -3.03 -6.62 8.53
CA ALA A 28 -2.81 -6.19 7.16
C ALA A 28 -3.93 -5.25 6.69
N LEU A 29 -3.56 -4.18 6.00
CA LEU A 29 -4.48 -3.30 5.30
C LEU A 29 -4.27 -3.42 3.81
N LEU A 30 -5.26 -3.93 3.09
CA LEU A 30 -5.28 -4.00 1.63
C LEU A 30 -5.97 -2.75 1.07
N VAL A 31 -5.21 -1.87 0.44
CA VAL A 31 -5.69 -0.62 -0.16
C VAL A 31 -5.89 -0.85 -1.65
N THR A 32 -7.07 -0.51 -2.16
CA THR A 32 -7.41 -0.68 -3.57
C THR A 32 -8.45 0.36 -4.03
N SER A 33 -8.68 0.42 -5.33
CA SER A 33 -9.77 1.18 -5.94
C SER A 33 -11.03 0.33 -6.05
N ARG A 34 -12.18 0.97 -6.16
CA ARG A 34 -13.43 0.29 -6.53
C ARG A 34 -13.37 -0.11 -8.01
N GLY A 35 -13.98 -1.22 -8.35
CA GLY A 35 -14.24 -1.59 -9.74
C GLY A 35 -13.65 -2.92 -10.19
N ALA A 36 -12.85 -2.92 -11.27
CA ALA A 36 -12.49 -4.13 -11.99
C ALA A 36 -11.75 -5.18 -11.14
N LEU A 37 -10.80 -4.78 -10.33
CA LEU A 37 -10.03 -5.73 -9.52
C LEU A 37 -10.90 -6.52 -8.54
N LYS A 38 -11.92 -5.86 -7.97
CA LYS A 38 -12.89 -6.55 -7.11
C LYS A 38 -13.78 -7.47 -7.91
N ARG A 39 -14.37 -7.00 -9.02
CA ARG A 39 -15.25 -7.82 -9.87
C ARG A 39 -14.54 -9.04 -10.45
N LEU A 40 -13.24 -8.94 -10.71
CA LEU A 40 -12.41 -10.03 -11.21
C LEU A 40 -11.88 -10.94 -10.09
N GLY A 41 -12.24 -10.69 -8.83
CA GLY A 41 -11.86 -11.52 -7.69
C GLY A 41 -10.42 -11.34 -7.20
N PHE A 42 -9.64 -10.39 -7.76
CA PHE A 42 -8.25 -10.19 -7.33
C PHE A 42 -8.14 -9.62 -5.92
N VAL A 43 -9.08 -8.78 -5.50
CA VAL A 43 -9.10 -8.22 -4.14
C VAL A 43 -9.35 -9.34 -3.12
N ASP A 44 -10.34 -10.19 -3.36
CA ASP A 44 -10.67 -11.30 -2.47
C ASP A 44 -9.54 -12.33 -2.43
N LYS A 45 -8.91 -12.59 -3.56
CA LYS A 45 -7.74 -13.48 -3.65
C LYS A 45 -6.55 -12.94 -2.86
N ALA A 46 -6.24 -11.65 -3.00
CA ALA A 46 -5.15 -11.02 -2.24
C ALA A 46 -5.44 -11.01 -0.73
N ALA A 47 -6.68 -10.69 -0.33
CA ALA A 47 -7.10 -10.73 1.06
C ALA A 47 -7.01 -12.16 1.64
N GLY A 48 -7.38 -13.18 0.86
CA GLY A 48 -7.24 -14.58 1.23
C GLY A 48 -5.79 -14.99 1.50
N TYR A 49 -4.87 -14.61 0.62
CA TYR A 49 -3.44 -14.85 0.84
C TYR A 49 -2.91 -14.14 2.09
N LEU A 50 -3.30 -12.89 2.32
CA LEU A 50 -2.90 -12.17 3.53
C LEU A 50 -3.45 -12.83 4.80
N ALA A 51 -4.66 -13.38 4.76
CA ALA A 51 -5.27 -14.04 5.91
C ALA A 51 -4.50 -15.29 6.39
N GLU A 52 -3.65 -15.88 5.55
CA GLU A 52 -2.78 -16.99 5.93
C GLU A 52 -1.64 -16.58 6.87
N GLY A 53 -1.29 -15.29 6.89
CA GLY A 53 -0.15 -14.79 7.65
C GLY A 53 -0.47 -13.70 8.68
N PHE A 54 -1.69 -13.18 8.68
CA PHE A 54 -2.11 -12.08 9.55
C PHE A 54 -3.31 -12.47 10.42
N GLY A 55 -3.33 -11.97 11.65
CA GLY A 55 -4.46 -12.17 12.55
C GLY A 55 -5.73 -11.44 12.13
N GLU A 56 -5.58 -10.29 11.47
CA GLU A 56 -6.68 -9.50 10.92
C GLU A 56 -6.29 -8.90 9.57
N VAL A 57 -7.21 -8.92 8.62
CA VAL A 57 -7.07 -8.29 7.30
C VAL A 57 -8.26 -7.38 7.06
N ARG A 58 -8.02 -6.12 6.73
CA ARG A 58 -9.07 -5.20 6.27
C ARG A 58 -8.79 -4.71 4.87
N VAL A 59 -9.86 -4.44 4.13
CA VAL A 59 -9.80 -3.91 2.77
C VAL A 59 -10.33 -2.48 2.78
N TYR A 60 -9.55 -1.55 2.22
CA TYR A 60 -9.94 -0.16 2.01
C TYR A 60 -10.14 0.08 0.51
N GLU A 61 -11.39 0.23 0.07
CA GLU A 61 -11.79 0.39 -1.33
C GLU A 61 -12.19 1.84 -1.65
N GLY A 62 -11.42 2.80 -1.20
CA GLY A 62 -11.82 4.22 -1.28
C GLY A 62 -11.01 5.07 -2.25
N ILE A 63 -10.09 4.48 -3.02
CA ILE A 63 -9.20 5.26 -3.88
C ILE A 63 -9.84 5.50 -5.25
N GLU A 64 -10.07 6.77 -5.57
CA GLU A 64 -10.51 7.24 -6.88
C GLU A 64 -9.31 7.42 -7.84
N PRO A 65 -9.56 7.43 -9.17
CA PRO A 65 -8.54 7.87 -10.15
C PRO A 65 -8.09 9.29 -9.84
N ASN A 66 -6.77 9.55 -9.92
CA ASN A 66 -6.17 10.84 -9.55
C ASN A 66 -6.59 11.29 -8.13
N PRO A 67 -6.17 10.58 -7.09
CA PRO A 67 -6.65 10.79 -5.74
C PRO A 67 -6.32 12.21 -5.25
N ARG A 68 -7.26 12.78 -4.50
CA ARG A 68 -7.10 14.10 -3.88
C ARG A 68 -6.30 13.96 -2.57
N VAL A 69 -5.74 15.08 -2.11
CA VAL A 69 -5.13 15.17 -0.78
C VAL A 69 -6.08 14.66 0.31
N SER A 70 -7.37 15.01 0.21
CA SER A 70 -8.39 14.54 1.14
C SER A 70 -8.54 13.02 1.20
N THR A 71 -8.29 12.31 0.10
CA THR A 71 -8.32 10.84 0.04
C THR A 71 -7.16 10.25 0.83
N ALA A 72 -5.95 10.80 0.66
CA ALA A 72 -4.78 10.37 1.44
C ALA A 72 -4.97 10.65 2.95
N LEU A 73 -5.54 11.81 3.31
CA LEU A 73 -5.84 12.15 4.70
C LEU A 73 -6.87 11.19 5.33
N LYS A 74 -7.93 10.84 4.60
CA LYS A 74 -8.93 9.87 5.07
C LYS A 74 -8.31 8.49 5.27
N LEU A 75 -7.48 8.04 4.34
CA LEU A 75 -6.78 6.77 4.45
C LEU A 75 -5.79 6.77 5.62
N ALA A 76 -5.02 7.86 5.82
CA ALA A 76 -4.13 8.00 6.96
C ALA A 76 -4.88 7.96 8.30
N LYS A 77 -6.05 8.62 8.38
CA LYS A 77 -6.92 8.55 9.55
C LYS A 77 -7.43 7.13 9.80
N PHE A 78 -7.81 6.40 8.75
CA PHE A 78 -8.18 5.00 8.87
C PHE A 78 -7.00 4.15 9.39
N MET A 79 -5.79 4.35 8.86
CA MET A 79 -4.59 3.66 9.33
C MET A 79 -4.31 3.96 10.82
N ALA A 80 -4.47 5.21 11.25
CA ALA A 80 -4.26 5.59 12.65
C ALA A 80 -5.22 4.87 13.63
N GLY A 81 -6.46 4.64 13.20
CA GLY A 81 -7.45 3.88 13.99
C GLY A 81 -7.25 2.36 13.94
N TYR A 82 -6.96 1.83 12.75
CA TYR A 82 -6.79 0.38 12.54
C TYR A 82 -5.43 -0.14 13.01
N LYS A 83 -4.39 0.69 12.89
CA LYS A 83 -3.00 0.39 13.25
C LYS A 83 -2.44 -0.84 12.53
N PRO A 84 -2.40 -0.84 11.19
CA PRO A 84 -1.79 -1.93 10.43
C PRO A 84 -0.27 -1.97 10.66
N ASP A 85 0.31 -3.16 10.63
CA ASP A 85 1.76 -3.37 10.55
C ASP A 85 2.23 -3.71 9.12
N THR A 86 1.28 -3.96 8.23
CA THR A 86 1.54 -4.15 6.79
C THR A 86 0.44 -3.49 5.97
N ILE A 87 0.84 -2.66 5.02
CA ILE A 87 -0.03 -1.98 4.07
C ILE A 87 0.26 -2.56 2.70
N VAL A 88 -0.74 -3.08 2.02
CA VAL A 88 -0.64 -3.64 0.67
C VAL A 88 -1.43 -2.75 -0.28
N ALA A 89 -0.77 -2.08 -1.20
CA ALA A 89 -1.40 -1.26 -2.23
C ALA A 89 -1.58 -2.09 -3.51
N LEU A 90 -2.80 -2.55 -3.76
CA LEU A 90 -3.17 -3.36 -4.93
C LEU A 90 -3.90 -2.48 -5.96
N GLY A 91 -3.24 -2.09 -7.02
CA GLY A 91 -3.84 -1.25 -8.05
C GLY A 91 -2.85 -0.58 -8.98
N GLY A 92 -3.31 0.44 -9.68
CA GLY A 92 -2.48 1.30 -10.52
C GLY A 92 -1.75 2.38 -9.71
N GLY A 93 -1.08 3.31 -10.43
CA GLY A 93 -0.33 4.40 -9.83
C GLY A 93 -1.11 5.21 -8.81
N SER A 94 -2.38 5.53 -9.10
CA SER A 94 -3.25 6.28 -8.18
C SER A 94 -3.41 5.60 -6.82
N VAL A 95 -3.58 4.28 -6.79
CA VAL A 95 -3.69 3.53 -5.53
C VAL A 95 -2.37 3.53 -4.77
N MET A 96 -1.27 3.30 -5.48
CA MET A 96 0.06 3.26 -4.86
C MET A 96 0.47 4.62 -4.31
N ASP A 97 0.21 5.71 -5.04
CA ASP A 97 0.56 7.07 -4.62
C ASP A 97 -0.29 7.51 -3.42
N ALA A 98 -1.59 7.23 -3.41
CA ALA A 98 -2.44 7.50 -2.26
C ALA A 98 -2.02 6.69 -1.02
N ALA A 99 -1.66 5.42 -1.20
CA ALA A 99 -1.18 4.57 -0.10
C ALA A 99 0.15 5.07 0.47
N LYS A 100 1.10 5.52 -0.37
CA LYS A 100 2.36 6.12 0.08
C LYS A 100 2.14 7.40 0.86
N ALA A 101 1.32 8.33 0.33
CA ALA A 101 1.02 9.59 0.99
C ALA A 101 0.38 9.34 2.36
N ALA A 102 -0.59 8.43 2.44
CA ALA A 102 -1.21 8.05 3.69
C ALA A 102 -0.24 7.35 4.66
N TRP A 103 0.66 6.52 4.15
CA TRP A 103 1.69 5.85 4.94
C TRP A 103 2.66 6.84 5.58
N ILE A 104 3.12 7.86 4.83
CA ILE A 104 3.95 8.94 5.38
C ILE A 104 3.25 9.62 6.56
N LEU A 105 2.00 10.01 6.41
CA LEU A 105 1.21 10.65 7.46
C LEU A 105 0.93 9.72 8.64
N TYR A 106 0.76 8.44 8.41
CA TYR A 106 0.58 7.43 9.45
C TYR A 106 1.85 7.24 10.30
N GLU A 107 3.01 7.16 9.64
CA GLU A 107 4.32 7.05 10.30
C GLU A 107 4.71 8.35 11.02
N CYS A 108 4.42 9.50 10.39
CA CYS A 108 4.85 10.83 10.81
C CYS A 108 3.64 11.77 11.00
N PRO A 109 2.83 11.62 12.07
CA PRO A 109 1.60 12.40 12.25
C PRO A 109 1.84 13.91 12.44
N SER A 110 3.07 14.33 12.72
CA SER A 110 3.46 15.75 12.85
C SER A 110 3.69 16.45 11.51
N LEU A 111 3.82 15.69 10.40
CA LEU A 111 3.99 16.24 9.07
C LEU A 111 2.64 16.47 8.38
N SER A 112 2.54 17.55 7.61
CA SER A 112 1.47 17.75 6.64
C SER A 112 1.91 17.30 5.24
N LEU A 113 0.96 17.03 4.34
CA LEU A 113 1.31 16.73 2.94
C LEU A 113 1.94 17.95 2.25
N GLU A 114 1.55 19.17 2.63
CA GLU A 114 2.14 20.41 2.14
C GLU A 114 3.63 20.50 2.51
N ASP A 115 3.99 20.10 3.73
CA ASP A 115 5.39 20.05 4.16
C ASP A 115 6.19 19.05 3.34
N VAL A 116 5.64 17.86 3.11
CA VAL A 116 6.27 16.80 2.32
C VAL A 116 6.45 17.20 0.85
N ILE A 117 5.46 17.88 0.27
CA ILE A 117 5.54 18.39 -1.12
C ILE A 117 6.60 19.50 -1.22
N ARG A 118 6.68 20.38 -0.21
CA ARG A 118 7.65 21.48 -0.19
C ARG A 118 9.07 20.98 -0.01
N ASP A 119 9.27 20.02 0.87
CA ASP A 119 10.57 19.47 1.21
C ASP A 119 10.46 17.98 1.60
N SER A 120 10.70 17.11 0.64
CA SER A 120 10.65 15.66 0.86
C SER A 120 11.76 15.15 1.80
N SER A 121 12.79 15.97 2.09
CA SER A 121 13.85 15.61 3.04
C SER A 121 13.35 15.53 4.49
N LEU A 122 12.19 16.16 4.77
CA LEU A 122 11.54 16.10 6.09
C LEU A 122 11.01 14.68 6.42
N VAL A 123 10.81 13.83 5.40
CA VAL A 123 10.32 12.47 5.61
C VAL A 123 11.49 11.58 6.09
N PRO A 124 11.42 11.07 7.33
CA PRO A 124 12.45 10.17 7.84
C PRO A 124 12.37 8.81 7.14
N ARG A 125 13.25 7.88 7.52
CA ARG A 125 13.13 6.51 7.08
C ARG A 125 11.82 5.91 7.60
N LEU A 126 10.94 5.52 6.69
CA LEU A 126 9.64 4.91 6.99
C LEU A 126 9.78 3.41 7.31
N GLY A 127 8.75 2.82 7.89
CA GLY A 127 8.67 1.38 8.18
C GLY A 127 8.78 1.03 9.66
N SER A 128 8.71 2.03 10.56
CA SER A 128 8.71 1.79 12.01
C SER A 128 7.37 1.26 12.52
N LYS A 129 6.26 1.74 11.97
CA LYS A 129 4.90 1.28 12.31
C LYS A 129 4.38 0.22 11.35
N ALA A 130 4.62 0.41 10.05
CA ALA A 130 4.13 -0.48 9.01
C ALA A 130 5.09 -0.53 7.81
N ARG A 131 5.22 -1.70 7.21
CA ARG A 131 5.84 -1.85 5.89
C ARG A 131 4.81 -1.61 4.80
N LEU A 132 5.27 -1.09 3.66
CA LEU A 132 4.45 -0.94 2.46
C LEU A 132 4.83 -2.00 1.43
N VAL A 133 3.82 -2.66 0.86
CA VAL A 133 3.94 -3.62 -0.23
C VAL A 133 3.15 -3.08 -1.42
N ALA A 134 3.81 -2.84 -2.53
CA ALA A 134 3.16 -2.40 -3.76
C ALA A 134 2.89 -3.61 -4.68
N VAL A 135 1.65 -3.73 -5.14
CA VAL A 135 1.20 -4.75 -6.10
C VAL A 135 0.60 -4.04 -7.32
N PRO A 136 1.45 -3.64 -8.28
CA PRO A 136 1.01 -2.90 -9.45
C PRO A 136 0.15 -3.75 -10.37
N THR A 137 -0.94 -3.17 -10.89
CA THR A 137 -1.84 -3.79 -11.87
C THR A 137 -1.80 -3.09 -13.23
N THR A 138 -1.04 -2.01 -13.34
CA THR A 138 -0.80 -1.27 -14.58
C THR A 138 0.70 -1.15 -14.79
N SER A 139 1.14 -1.19 -16.04
CA SER A 139 2.53 -0.97 -16.43
C SER A 139 2.81 0.50 -16.73
N GLY A 140 4.05 0.93 -16.52
CA GLY A 140 4.58 2.21 -17.02
C GLY A 140 4.56 3.37 -16.05
N THR A 141 3.81 3.32 -14.93
CA THR A 141 3.79 4.43 -13.96
C THR A 141 5.05 4.52 -13.11
N GLY A 142 5.69 3.38 -12.81
CA GLY A 142 6.85 3.32 -11.93
C GLY A 142 6.53 3.65 -10.45
N SER A 143 5.25 3.81 -10.10
CA SER A 143 4.85 4.17 -8.73
C SER A 143 5.26 3.14 -7.68
N GLU A 144 5.49 1.89 -8.06
CA GLU A 144 5.98 0.82 -7.19
C GLU A 144 7.43 1.03 -6.73
N VAL A 145 8.22 1.82 -7.47
CA VAL A 145 9.63 2.08 -7.20
C VAL A 145 9.98 3.56 -7.00
N SER A 146 9.03 4.46 -7.24
CA SER A 146 9.24 5.89 -7.03
C SER A 146 9.06 6.29 -5.55
N ARG A 147 9.64 7.43 -5.18
CA ARG A 147 9.44 7.99 -3.84
C ARG A 147 8.12 8.78 -3.69
N GLY A 148 7.35 8.91 -4.76
CA GLY A 148 6.12 9.71 -4.78
C GLY A 148 6.38 11.13 -5.17
#